data_37c42354e50a3f4015f837c136d80a96
#
_entry.id   37c42354e50a3f4015f837c136d80a96
#
_cell.length_a   1.000
_cell.length_b   1.000
_cell.length_c   1.000
_cell.angle_alpha   90.00
_cell.angle_beta   90.00
_cell.angle_gamma   90.00
#
_symmetry.space_group_name_H-M   'P 1'
#
loop_
_entity.id
_entity.type
_entity.pdbx_description
1 polymer ?
#
loop_
_entity_poly.entity_id
_entity_poly.type
_entity_poly.pdbx_seq_one_letter_code
_entity_poly.pdbx_strand_id
1 'polypeptide(L)'
;MTARLGAFFCFVCFLLSTTSSPGGDPQDSPKEVFFYTDGRHSSVYLYEPPMSVRQYVEPVDELLDLGIDTISYAVGDCSVLLYDTKVGERWGHNLDLVNHIVWYRAGQNAQSLIERGMDPLQVVCGHAHKRGFKFLPHLLLNMLHSPPNRITHSRVADFTTAHPEWQVGPEPDYPEAVHDLPNRLSFAIPEVRSNRLDVIRELVSDYPTDGIELNLHDYAPFIARSEVAKHTQTLTEWMREIRAVCRRAATDQGRTKRLVIRIAGTLEGNKSMGMDLETWIREGLVDAVIAMPVTHGYEAGTSELKEVVKAAKGTSVSVLAGLSGDPDHSREIHYAAAANAYAAGAQGVLFHTYYPGEQRYPYDDAATAAIRFMGYPDVLAHRNKRFRIMSNPKPETTPKYRVPWQLPVELPQGEEGREVYLEVSDDVQAKARAGELWSCELRVMLEHLMHTDQVRLWWNGKEVPAEAQRKADWTYQMRPRHPRSYRGYRLHVNLQGEWLPRVGRNTVRVDVLKKDAKLVFPISLVDVELRVDYLSGRHGVLGHER
;
A
#
# COMPACT_ATOMS: atom_id res chain seq x y z
N MET A 1 66.50 -47.76 -16.70
CA MET A 1 65.89 -47.98 -15.35
C MET A 1 65.16 -46.70 -14.99
N THR A 2 63.90 -46.65 -15.25
CA THR A 2 63.04 -45.51 -14.95
C THR A 2 61.74 -46.03 -14.36
N ALA A 3 61.55 -45.77 -13.10
CA ALA A 3 60.36 -46.15 -12.35
C ALA A 3 59.27 -45.07 -12.52
N ARG A 4 58.08 -45.46 -12.95
CA ARG A 4 56.89 -44.64 -12.99
C ARG A 4 56.14 -44.78 -11.67
N LEU A 5 55.98 -43.68 -10.93
CA LEU A 5 55.00 -43.58 -9.84
C LEU A 5 53.65 -43.19 -10.41
N GLY A 6 52.64 -44.04 -10.21
CA GLY A 6 51.24 -43.73 -10.48
C GLY A 6 50.61 -43.07 -9.24
N ALA A 7 50.03 -41.91 -9.40
CA ALA A 7 49.23 -41.23 -8.37
C ALA A 7 47.79 -41.74 -8.43
N PHE A 8 47.31 -42.35 -7.35
CA PHE A 8 45.91 -42.71 -7.13
C PHE A 8 45.19 -41.50 -6.55
N PHE A 9 44.26 -40.91 -7.35
CA PHE A 9 43.33 -39.89 -6.85
C PHE A 9 42.14 -40.60 -6.20
N CYS A 10 42.05 -40.51 -4.87
CA CYS A 10 40.90 -40.96 -4.13
C CYS A 10 39.83 -39.87 -4.11
N PHE A 11 38.74 -40.10 -4.84
CA PHE A 11 37.55 -39.22 -4.83
C PHE A 11 36.76 -39.48 -3.54
N VAL A 12 36.90 -38.62 -2.55
CA VAL A 12 36.05 -38.64 -1.35
C VAL A 12 34.79 -37.86 -1.70
N CYS A 13 33.68 -38.57 -1.95
CA CYS A 13 32.34 -37.98 -2.01
C CYS A 13 31.93 -37.54 -0.60
N PHE A 14 31.96 -36.24 -0.35
CA PHE A 14 31.29 -35.67 0.81
C PHE A 14 29.77 -35.66 0.53
N LEU A 15 29.08 -36.64 1.11
CA LEU A 15 27.62 -36.58 1.29
C LEU A 15 27.32 -35.50 2.33
N LEU A 16 26.95 -34.31 1.85
CA LEU A 16 26.31 -33.30 2.68
C LEU A 16 24.91 -33.82 3.07
N SER A 17 24.84 -34.46 4.23
CA SER A 17 23.58 -34.70 4.92
C SER A 17 23.01 -33.34 5.34
N THR A 18 22.00 -32.87 4.62
CA THR A 18 21.16 -31.80 5.09
C THR A 18 20.40 -32.28 6.32
N THR A 19 20.91 -31.94 7.49
CA THR A 19 20.11 -32.03 8.71
C THR A 19 19.01 -31.00 8.61
N SER A 20 17.79 -31.45 8.31
CA SER A 20 16.58 -30.67 8.50
C SER A 20 16.50 -30.29 9.97
N SER A 21 16.60 -29.00 10.27
CA SER A 21 16.27 -28.45 11.59
C SER A 21 14.85 -28.88 11.97
N PRO A 22 14.59 -29.20 13.22
CA PRO A 22 13.25 -29.56 13.67
C PRO A 22 12.32 -28.37 13.43
N GLY A 23 11.15 -28.65 12.85
CA GLY A 23 10.18 -27.68 12.41
C GLY A 23 9.81 -26.67 13.49
N GLY A 24 10.19 -25.43 13.26
CA GLY A 24 9.52 -24.30 13.88
C GLY A 24 8.07 -24.26 13.40
N ASP A 25 7.17 -23.87 14.27
CA ASP A 25 5.77 -23.68 13.96
C ASP A 25 5.65 -22.76 12.72
N PRO A 26 4.77 -23.01 11.75
CA PRO A 26 4.60 -22.16 10.56
C PRO A 26 4.32 -20.69 10.88
N GLN A 27 4.00 -20.37 12.14
CA GLN A 27 3.82 -19.01 12.64
C GLN A 27 5.11 -18.22 12.85
N ASP A 28 6.26 -18.88 13.01
CA ASP A 28 7.55 -18.26 13.37
C ASP A 28 8.44 -17.87 12.17
N SER A 29 8.00 -18.15 10.94
CA SER A 29 8.77 -17.74 9.77
C SER A 29 8.50 -16.27 9.41
N PRO A 30 9.53 -15.50 8.97
CA PRO A 30 9.35 -14.15 8.48
C PRO A 30 8.27 -14.08 7.39
N LYS A 31 7.42 -13.07 7.46
CA LYS A 31 6.37 -12.81 6.47
C LYS A 31 6.94 -12.05 5.29
N GLU A 32 6.37 -12.27 4.11
CA GLU A 32 6.84 -11.62 2.89
C GLU A 32 6.59 -10.09 2.94
N VAL A 33 7.60 -9.30 2.58
CA VAL A 33 7.53 -7.85 2.55
C VAL A 33 7.82 -7.34 1.15
N PHE A 34 6.82 -6.73 0.53
CA PHE A 34 6.96 -6.01 -0.74
C PHE A 34 7.21 -4.53 -0.47
N PHE A 35 8.08 -3.94 -1.27
CA PHE A 35 8.28 -2.50 -1.28
C PHE A 35 7.95 -1.95 -2.67
N TYR A 36 6.96 -1.06 -2.73
CA TYR A 36 6.61 -0.38 -3.97
C TYR A 36 7.43 0.91 -4.14
N THR A 37 8.07 1.02 -5.27
CA THR A 37 8.67 2.27 -5.73
C THR A 37 8.10 2.64 -7.10
N ASP A 38 7.76 3.90 -7.29
CA ASP A 38 7.27 4.36 -8.59
C ASP A 38 8.39 4.59 -9.62
N GLY A 39 9.64 4.35 -9.23
CA GLY A 39 10.81 4.52 -10.11
C GLY A 39 11.07 5.96 -10.52
N ARG A 40 10.25 6.90 -10.08
CA ARG A 40 10.25 8.30 -10.49
C ARG A 40 10.72 9.23 -9.37
N HIS A 41 9.97 9.29 -8.28
CA HIS A 41 10.25 10.19 -7.14
C HIS A 41 11.56 9.85 -6.43
N SER A 42 11.93 8.60 -6.39
CA SER A 42 13.18 8.12 -5.80
C SER A 42 14.36 8.10 -6.78
N SER A 43 14.15 8.38 -8.05
CA SER A 43 15.17 8.23 -9.10
C SER A 43 15.07 9.34 -10.16
N VAL A 44 14.37 9.10 -11.26
CA VAL A 44 14.46 9.92 -12.48
C VAL A 44 13.97 11.36 -12.34
N TYR A 45 13.21 11.70 -11.28
CA TYR A 45 12.82 13.08 -11.00
C TYR A 45 13.88 13.86 -10.22
N LEU A 46 14.74 13.18 -9.46
CA LEU A 46 15.68 13.81 -8.54
C LEU A 46 16.91 14.37 -9.24
N TYR A 47 17.38 13.68 -10.26
CA TYR A 47 18.68 13.95 -10.87
C TYR A 47 18.55 14.69 -12.19
N GLU A 48 19.48 15.62 -12.43
CA GLU A 48 19.66 16.23 -13.75
C GLU A 48 20.11 15.19 -14.77
N PRO A 49 19.56 15.22 -16.00
CA PRO A 49 20.07 14.40 -17.09
C PRO A 49 21.50 14.80 -17.49
N PRO A 50 22.34 13.82 -17.87
CA PRO A 50 22.10 12.38 -17.87
C PRO A 50 22.43 11.72 -16.52
N MET A 51 21.53 10.91 -16.01
CA MET A 51 21.83 10.10 -14.82
C MET A 51 22.94 9.09 -15.08
N SER A 52 23.77 8.87 -14.08
CA SER A 52 24.68 7.73 -14.02
C SER A 52 23.95 6.44 -13.65
N VAL A 53 24.54 5.29 -14.02
CA VAL A 53 24.04 3.97 -13.60
C VAL A 53 23.94 3.89 -12.07
N ARG A 54 24.91 4.47 -11.33
CA ARG A 54 24.89 4.51 -9.87
C ARG A 54 23.63 5.17 -9.34
N GLN A 55 23.26 6.32 -9.87
CA GLN A 55 22.05 7.05 -9.46
C GLN A 55 20.76 6.27 -9.76
N TYR A 56 20.75 5.48 -10.85
CA TYR A 56 19.60 4.60 -11.16
C TYR A 56 19.41 3.48 -10.13
N VAL A 57 20.48 2.92 -9.59
CA VAL A 57 20.43 1.75 -8.70
C VAL A 57 20.47 2.11 -7.22
N GLU A 58 20.84 3.32 -6.87
CA GLU A 58 20.93 3.81 -5.49
C GLU A 58 19.64 3.58 -4.67
N PRO A 59 18.42 3.79 -5.21
CA PRO A 59 17.18 3.48 -4.51
C PRO A 59 17.02 2.00 -4.13
N VAL A 60 17.66 1.09 -4.85
CA VAL A 60 17.68 -0.34 -4.49
C VAL A 60 18.62 -0.58 -3.31
N ASP A 61 19.78 0.09 -3.29
CA ASP A 61 20.76 -0.05 -2.21
C ASP A 61 20.22 0.50 -0.88
N GLU A 62 19.36 1.52 -0.90
CA GLU A 62 18.67 2.06 0.28
C GLU A 62 17.73 1.05 0.97
N LEU A 63 17.35 -0.01 0.28
CA LEU A 63 16.45 -1.04 0.81
C LEU A 63 17.19 -2.22 1.46
N LEU A 64 18.52 -2.21 1.44
CA LEU A 64 19.33 -3.26 2.06
C LEU A 64 19.10 -3.31 3.58
N ASP A 65 19.08 -4.51 4.13
CA ASP A 65 18.90 -4.78 5.56
C ASP A 65 17.58 -4.26 6.18
N LEU A 66 16.58 -3.95 5.34
CA LEU A 66 15.26 -3.53 5.80
C LEU A 66 14.22 -4.67 5.89
N GLY A 67 14.63 -5.91 5.64
CA GLY A 67 13.73 -7.06 5.68
C GLY A 67 12.75 -7.11 4.51
N ILE A 68 13.09 -6.48 3.39
CA ILE A 68 12.31 -6.49 2.15
C ILE A 68 12.72 -7.68 1.31
N ASP A 69 11.74 -8.42 0.78
CA ASP A 69 11.96 -9.57 -0.10
C ASP A 69 11.82 -9.22 -1.57
N THR A 70 10.85 -8.36 -1.88
CA THR A 70 10.42 -8.10 -3.25
C THR A 70 10.28 -6.60 -3.51
N ILE A 71 10.92 -6.14 -4.56
CA ILE A 71 10.74 -4.77 -5.08
C ILE A 71 9.66 -4.80 -6.16
N SER A 72 8.59 -4.05 -5.92
CA SER A 72 7.56 -3.73 -6.92
C SER A 72 7.92 -2.40 -7.56
N TYR A 73 8.39 -2.43 -8.82
CA TYR A 73 8.97 -1.27 -9.50
C TYR A 73 8.06 -0.79 -10.64
N ALA A 74 7.52 0.41 -10.53
CA ALA A 74 6.69 0.98 -11.60
C ALA A 74 7.54 1.32 -12.83
N VAL A 75 7.17 0.74 -13.96
CA VAL A 75 7.90 0.86 -15.23
C VAL A 75 7.52 2.10 -16.04
N GLY A 76 6.79 3.02 -15.46
CA GLY A 76 6.21 4.22 -16.07
C GLY A 76 4.73 4.34 -15.76
N ASP A 77 3.97 4.91 -16.66
CA ASP A 77 2.52 4.85 -16.65
C ASP A 77 2.04 3.75 -17.60
N CYS A 78 0.79 3.34 -17.50
CA CYS A 78 0.25 2.32 -18.39
C CYS A 78 0.35 2.68 -19.88
N SER A 79 0.43 3.96 -20.18
CA SER A 79 0.42 4.48 -21.55
C SER A 79 1.80 4.73 -22.08
N VAL A 80 2.72 5.22 -21.23
CA VAL A 80 4.09 5.55 -21.60
C VAL A 80 5.07 4.97 -20.59
N LEU A 81 6.16 4.43 -21.08
CA LEU A 81 7.08 3.59 -20.35
C LEU A 81 8.47 4.23 -20.23
N LEU A 82 9.17 3.96 -19.14
CA LEU A 82 10.49 4.50 -18.80
C LEU A 82 11.62 3.49 -19.05
N TYR A 83 11.44 2.59 -20.01
CA TYR A 83 12.44 1.61 -20.45
C TYR A 83 12.43 1.48 -21.99
N ASP A 84 13.35 0.71 -22.57
CA ASP A 84 13.48 0.56 -24.02
C ASP A 84 12.45 -0.42 -24.59
N THR A 85 11.15 -0.10 -24.39
CA THR A 85 10.05 -0.92 -24.89
C THR A 85 10.05 -1.04 -26.41
N LYS A 86 9.67 -2.22 -26.91
CA LYS A 86 9.51 -2.51 -28.36
C LYS A 86 8.04 -2.56 -28.77
N VAL A 87 7.12 -2.62 -27.81
CA VAL A 87 5.67 -2.79 -28.05
C VAL A 87 4.83 -1.64 -27.49
N GLY A 88 5.33 -0.94 -26.47
CA GLY A 88 4.69 0.23 -25.89
C GLY A 88 5.25 1.54 -26.43
N GLU A 89 4.83 2.64 -25.82
CA GLU A 89 5.32 3.99 -26.16
C GLU A 89 6.26 4.50 -25.06
N ARG A 90 7.35 5.16 -25.44
CA ARG A 90 8.29 5.72 -24.47
C ARG A 90 7.81 7.06 -23.94
N TRP A 91 8.15 7.35 -22.70
CA TRP A 91 7.81 8.59 -22.02
C TRP A 91 8.32 9.82 -22.80
N GLY A 92 7.39 10.68 -23.22
CA GLY A 92 7.68 11.91 -23.94
C GLY A 92 8.12 11.72 -25.39
N HIS A 93 7.94 10.54 -25.99
CA HIS A 93 8.39 10.20 -27.35
C HIS A 93 7.80 11.09 -28.46
N ASN A 94 6.62 11.66 -28.23
CA ASN A 94 5.82 12.38 -29.21
C ASN A 94 5.75 13.89 -28.94
N LEU A 95 6.66 14.45 -28.13
CA LEU A 95 6.61 15.85 -27.73
C LEU A 95 7.85 16.63 -28.15
N ASP A 96 7.62 17.76 -28.84
CA ASP A 96 8.66 18.75 -29.14
C ASP A 96 8.89 19.71 -27.95
N LEU A 97 7.85 19.94 -27.14
CA LEU A 97 7.87 20.86 -26.00
C LEU A 97 7.27 20.21 -24.77
N VAL A 98 7.88 20.46 -23.62
CA VAL A 98 7.42 19.95 -22.32
C VAL A 98 7.25 21.10 -21.33
N ASN A 99 6.10 21.19 -20.68
CA ASN A 99 5.76 22.26 -19.74
C ASN A 99 6.07 21.90 -18.27
N HIS A 100 6.63 20.72 -17.99
CA HIS A 100 6.88 20.25 -16.65
C HIS A 100 8.31 19.70 -16.51
N ILE A 101 9.14 20.45 -15.80
CA ILE A 101 10.59 20.14 -15.70
C ILE A 101 10.90 18.75 -15.15
N VAL A 102 10.14 18.28 -14.17
CA VAL A 102 10.37 16.96 -13.55
C VAL A 102 10.00 15.83 -14.51
N TRP A 103 8.94 15.99 -15.30
CA TRP A 103 8.57 15.02 -16.33
C TRP A 103 9.53 15.01 -17.51
N TYR A 104 10.07 16.18 -17.85
CA TYR A 104 11.14 16.28 -18.84
C TYR A 104 12.39 15.51 -18.37
N ARG A 105 12.82 15.72 -17.13
CA ARG A 105 13.94 14.97 -16.53
C ARG A 105 13.74 13.46 -16.63
N ALA A 106 12.54 12.96 -16.29
CA ALA A 106 12.23 11.53 -16.37
C ALA A 106 12.48 10.96 -17.76
N GLY A 107 11.92 11.60 -18.79
CA GLY A 107 12.12 11.19 -20.18
C GLY A 107 13.57 11.25 -20.61
N GLN A 108 14.26 12.37 -20.31
CA GLN A 108 15.66 12.56 -20.69
C GLN A 108 16.61 11.59 -19.98
N ASN A 109 16.35 11.29 -18.69
CA ASN A 109 17.15 10.32 -17.95
C ASN A 109 17.01 8.92 -18.54
N ALA A 110 15.78 8.45 -18.80
CA ALA A 110 15.55 7.17 -19.45
C ALA A 110 16.17 7.12 -20.86
N GLN A 111 15.91 8.13 -21.68
CA GLN A 111 16.41 8.22 -23.04
C GLN A 111 17.95 8.22 -23.10
N SER A 112 18.60 8.99 -22.22
CA SER A 112 20.07 9.07 -22.19
C SER A 112 20.75 7.74 -21.83
N LEU A 113 20.08 6.90 -21.04
CA LEU A 113 20.58 5.57 -20.70
C LEU A 113 20.44 4.62 -21.91
N ILE A 114 19.28 4.67 -22.58
CA ILE A 114 19.00 3.89 -23.79
C ILE A 114 19.99 4.23 -24.91
N GLU A 115 20.26 5.51 -25.13
CA GLU A 115 21.23 5.98 -26.14
C GLU A 115 22.66 5.49 -25.87
N ARG A 116 23.00 5.21 -24.63
CA ARG A 116 24.28 4.58 -24.24
C ARG A 116 24.26 3.06 -24.36
N GLY A 117 23.19 2.46 -24.93
CA GLY A 117 23.04 1.02 -25.12
C GLY A 117 22.65 0.28 -23.82
N MET A 118 22.09 0.97 -22.84
CA MET A 118 21.67 0.40 -21.57
C MET A 118 20.16 0.60 -21.39
N ASP A 119 19.44 -0.47 -21.08
CA ASP A 119 18.03 -0.39 -20.77
C ASP A 119 17.82 -0.08 -19.29
N PRO A 120 17.07 0.98 -18.92
CA PRO A 120 16.83 1.34 -17.52
C PRO A 120 16.25 0.20 -16.69
N LEU A 121 15.28 -0.55 -17.23
CA LEU A 121 14.63 -1.67 -16.53
C LEU A 121 15.62 -2.83 -16.31
N GLN A 122 16.40 -3.16 -17.33
CA GLN A 122 17.45 -4.19 -17.22
C GLN A 122 18.49 -3.82 -16.17
N VAL A 123 18.91 -2.56 -16.12
CA VAL A 123 19.89 -2.04 -15.16
C VAL A 123 19.38 -2.21 -13.73
N VAL A 124 18.16 -1.74 -13.44
CA VAL A 124 17.59 -1.79 -12.08
C VAL A 124 17.28 -3.23 -11.66
N CYS A 125 16.65 -4.03 -12.54
CA CYS A 125 16.33 -5.43 -12.28
C CYS A 125 17.59 -6.25 -12.01
N GLY A 126 18.63 -6.11 -12.86
CA GLY A 126 19.89 -6.82 -12.68
C GLY A 126 20.62 -6.43 -11.40
N HIS A 127 20.51 -5.18 -10.96
CA HIS A 127 21.08 -4.74 -9.68
C HIS A 127 20.28 -5.29 -8.49
N ALA A 128 18.96 -5.25 -8.54
CA ALA A 128 18.10 -5.83 -7.50
C ALA A 128 18.42 -7.30 -7.25
N HIS A 129 18.58 -8.09 -8.32
CA HIS A 129 19.01 -9.49 -8.22
C HIS A 129 20.40 -9.66 -7.60
N LYS A 130 21.38 -8.82 -7.95
CA LYS A 130 22.71 -8.84 -7.33
C LYS A 130 22.66 -8.54 -5.84
N ARG A 131 21.66 -7.81 -5.38
CA ARG A 131 21.42 -7.48 -3.97
C ARG A 131 20.54 -8.51 -3.25
N GLY A 132 20.04 -9.53 -3.95
CA GLY A 132 19.23 -10.61 -3.38
C GLY A 132 17.73 -10.35 -3.33
N PHE A 133 17.26 -9.26 -3.93
CA PHE A 133 15.82 -8.97 -4.02
C PHE A 133 15.17 -9.73 -5.17
N LYS A 134 13.91 -10.13 -5.00
CA LYS A 134 13.00 -10.41 -6.10
C LYS A 134 12.56 -9.09 -6.73
N PHE A 135 12.34 -9.10 -8.04
CA PHE A 135 11.98 -7.90 -8.77
C PHE A 135 10.75 -8.12 -9.65
N LEU A 136 9.69 -7.36 -9.38
CA LEU A 136 8.46 -7.38 -10.15
C LEU A 136 8.24 -6.00 -10.80
N PRO A 137 8.23 -5.91 -12.13
CA PRO A 137 7.68 -4.73 -12.79
C PRO A 137 6.25 -4.51 -12.31
N HIS A 138 5.93 -3.28 -11.92
CA HIS A 138 4.59 -2.87 -11.56
C HIS A 138 3.98 -2.10 -12.72
N LEU A 139 2.87 -2.61 -13.25
CA LEU A 139 2.14 -1.99 -14.34
C LEU A 139 0.82 -1.39 -13.85
N LEU A 140 0.75 -0.06 -13.92
CA LEU A 140 -0.50 0.69 -13.77
C LEU A 140 -1.35 0.48 -15.02
N LEU A 141 -2.43 -0.25 -14.95
CA LEU A 141 -3.16 -0.67 -16.15
C LEU A 141 -3.98 0.44 -16.82
N ASN A 142 -4.39 1.46 -16.08
CA ASN A 142 -5.35 2.45 -16.58
C ASN A 142 -5.04 3.89 -16.14
N MET A 143 -3.78 4.22 -15.82
CA MET A 143 -3.39 5.57 -15.50
C MET A 143 -3.27 6.40 -16.78
N LEU A 144 -4.30 7.14 -17.13
CA LEU A 144 -4.31 8.01 -18.30
C LEU A 144 -4.31 9.48 -17.89
N HIS A 145 -3.62 10.31 -18.67
CA HIS A 145 -3.66 11.75 -18.54
C HIS A 145 -4.47 12.34 -19.68
N SER A 146 -5.42 13.21 -19.32
CA SER A 146 -6.26 13.89 -20.30
C SER A 146 -5.47 14.92 -21.10
N PRO A 147 -5.61 14.95 -22.41
CA PRO A 147 -5.37 16.18 -23.11
C PRO A 147 -6.44 17.20 -22.73
N PRO A 148 -6.14 18.41 -22.19
CA PRO A 148 -6.27 19.47 -23.19
C PRO A 148 -4.91 19.95 -23.68
N ASN A 149 -3.82 19.48 -23.10
CA ASN A 149 -2.46 19.94 -23.45
C ASN A 149 -1.56 18.80 -23.95
N ARG A 150 -2.06 18.00 -24.90
CA ARG A 150 -1.28 16.91 -25.51
C ARG A 150 0.12 17.35 -25.92
N ILE A 151 0.23 18.54 -26.53
CA ILE A 151 1.48 19.10 -27.07
C ILE A 151 2.56 19.27 -26.01
N THR A 152 2.21 19.27 -24.72
CA THR A 152 3.13 19.53 -23.62
C THR A 152 3.15 18.44 -22.54
N HIS A 153 2.34 17.38 -22.69
CA HIS A 153 2.13 16.39 -21.65
C HIS A 153 2.91 15.08 -21.94
N SER A 154 4.05 14.91 -21.28
CA SER A 154 4.96 13.76 -21.48
C SER A 154 4.38 12.38 -21.17
N ARG A 155 3.22 12.32 -20.54
CA ARG A 155 2.58 11.08 -20.07
C ARG A 155 1.39 10.67 -20.93
N VAL A 156 1.25 11.21 -22.11
CA VAL A 156 0.17 10.90 -23.06
C VAL A 156 0.68 10.00 -24.18
N ALA A 157 0.03 8.86 -24.36
CA ALA A 157 0.29 7.92 -25.43
C ALA A 157 -0.57 8.23 -26.67
N ASP A 158 -0.01 8.01 -27.84
CA ASP A 158 -0.74 8.13 -29.10
C ASP A 158 -1.86 7.12 -29.19
N PHE A 159 -1.63 5.89 -28.75
CA PHE A 159 -2.65 4.84 -28.65
C PHE A 159 -3.92 5.31 -27.94
N THR A 160 -3.76 6.04 -26.83
CA THR A 160 -4.90 6.52 -26.04
C THR A 160 -5.64 7.68 -26.70
N THR A 161 -4.89 8.60 -27.35
CA THR A 161 -5.46 9.81 -27.94
C THR A 161 -6.06 9.56 -29.32
N ALA A 162 -5.63 8.53 -30.01
CA ALA A 162 -6.15 8.14 -31.31
C ALA A 162 -7.57 7.52 -31.21
N HIS A 163 -7.94 7.01 -30.03
CA HIS A 163 -9.16 6.23 -29.82
C HIS A 163 -9.99 6.74 -28.63
N PRO A 164 -10.53 7.95 -28.69
CA PRO A 164 -11.39 8.49 -27.63
C PRO A 164 -12.66 7.64 -27.41
N GLU A 165 -13.13 6.93 -28.43
CA GLU A 165 -14.28 6.03 -28.37
C GLU A 165 -14.04 4.77 -27.53
N TRP A 166 -12.79 4.46 -27.18
CA TRP A 166 -12.45 3.33 -26.30
C TRP A 166 -12.46 3.70 -24.82
N GLN A 167 -12.82 4.93 -24.50
CA GLN A 167 -12.86 5.38 -23.11
C GLN A 167 -14.12 4.87 -22.41
N VAL A 168 -14.01 4.65 -21.09
CA VAL A 168 -15.16 4.28 -20.25
C VAL A 168 -16.24 5.37 -20.27
N GLY A 169 -15.81 6.63 -20.34
CA GLY A 169 -16.72 7.77 -20.30
C GLY A 169 -17.13 8.14 -18.87
N PRO A 170 -18.08 9.11 -18.73
CA PRO A 170 -18.59 9.57 -17.44
C PRO A 170 -19.33 8.44 -16.71
N GLU A 171 -19.07 8.31 -15.41
CA GLU A 171 -19.73 7.33 -14.54
C GLU A 171 -20.50 8.04 -13.43
N PRO A 172 -21.81 7.75 -13.22
CA PRO A 172 -22.66 8.51 -12.30
C PRO A 172 -22.24 8.41 -10.84
N ASP A 173 -21.48 7.36 -10.49
CA ASP A 173 -21.00 7.12 -9.13
C ASP A 173 -19.61 7.68 -8.85
N TYR A 174 -18.99 8.31 -9.84
CA TYR A 174 -17.69 8.94 -9.69
C TYR A 174 -17.86 10.46 -9.65
N PRO A 175 -17.32 11.10 -8.63
CA PRO A 175 -17.40 12.55 -8.53
C PRO A 175 -16.68 13.23 -9.71
N GLU A 176 -17.22 14.31 -10.21
CA GLU A 176 -16.62 15.13 -11.30
C GLU A 176 -15.19 15.61 -11.00
N ALA A 177 -14.84 15.68 -9.71
CA ALA A 177 -13.51 16.12 -9.26
C ALA A 177 -12.38 15.10 -9.48
N VAL A 178 -12.68 13.89 -9.93
CA VAL A 178 -11.65 12.93 -10.32
C VAL A 178 -11.31 13.16 -11.79
N HIS A 179 -10.41 14.09 -12.02
CA HIS A 179 -10.11 14.73 -13.32
C HIS A 179 -9.86 13.79 -14.51
N ASP A 180 -9.57 12.51 -14.27
CA ASP A 180 -9.12 11.60 -15.34
C ASP A 180 -10.09 10.45 -15.63
N LEU A 181 -11.23 10.35 -14.93
CA LEU A 181 -12.15 9.23 -15.07
C LEU A 181 -12.76 9.08 -16.46
N PRO A 182 -13.20 10.17 -17.13
CA PRO A 182 -13.75 10.07 -18.48
C PRO A 182 -12.77 9.49 -19.51
N ASN A 183 -11.46 9.51 -19.20
CA ASN A 183 -10.40 9.11 -20.12
C ASN A 183 -9.83 7.73 -19.81
N ARG A 184 -10.45 6.96 -18.91
CA ARG A 184 -10.06 5.57 -18.66
C ARG A 184 -10.40 4.71 -19.86
N LEU A 185 -9.45 3.91 -20.33
CA LEU A 185 -9.72 2.95 -21.40
C LEU A 185 -10.61 1.82 -20.90
N SER A 186 -11.57 1.42 -21.71
CA SER A 186 -12.45 0.30 -21.42
C SER A 186 -11.81 -1.04 -21.79
N PHE A 187 -11.65 -1.89 -20.80
CA PHE A 187 -11.17 -3.26 -21.01
C PHE A 187 -12.25 -4.20 -21.58
N ALA A 188 -13.45 -3.68 -21.85
CA ALA A 188 -14.42 -4.33 -22.74
C ALA A 188 -13.91 -4.39 -24.19
N ILE A 189 -13.02 -3.46 -24.59
CA ILE A 189 -12.46 -3.33 -25.94
C ILE A 189 -11.30 -4.32 -26.13
N PRO A 190 -11.34 -5.20 -27.15
CA PRO A 190 -10.29 -6.19 -27.39
C PRO A 190 -8.90 -5.57 -27.63
N GLU A 191 -8.83 -4.47 -28.37
CA GLU A 191 -7.60 -3.76 -28.71
C GLU A 191 -6.89 -3.22 -27.47
N VAL A 192 -7.65 -2.74 -26.49
CA VAL A 192 -7.11 -2.26 -25.19
C VAL A 192 -6.48 -3.45 -24.45
N ARG A 193 -7.17 -4.57 -24.36
CA ARG A 193 -6.64 -5.78 -23.71
C ARG A 193 -5.41 -6.32 -24.43
N SER A 194 -5.42 -6.33 -25.77
CA SER A 194 -4.27 -6.79 -26.58
C SER A 194 -3.04 -5.91 -26.35
N ASN A 195 -3.20 -4.59 -26.40
CA ASN A 195 -2.11 -3.65 -26.16
C ASN A 195 -1.48 -3.87 -24.76
N ARG A 196 -2.29 -4.02 -23.72
CA ARG A 196 -1.79 -4.30 -22.36
C ARG A 196 -1.14 -5.67 -22.24
N LEU A 197 -1.68 -6.67 -22.92
CA LEU A 197 -1.12 -8.03 -22.94
C LEU A 197 0.25 -8.07 -23.63
N ASP A 198 0.47 -7.27 -24.66
CA ASP A 198 1.77 -7.17 -25.35
C ASP A 198 2.83 -6.58 -24.44
N VAL A 199 2.52 -5.49 -23.69
CA VAL A 199 3.42 -4.92 -22.68
C VAL A 199 3.69 -5.93 -21.54
N ILE A 200 2.67 -6.63 -21.05
CA ILE A 200 2.83 -7.67 -20.02
C ILE A 200 3.76 -8.78 -20.53
N ARG A 201 3.56 -9.23 -21.78
CA ARG A 201 4.40 -10.26 -22.41
C ARG A 201 5.85 -9.81 -22.51
N GLU A 202 6.11 -8.59 -22.98
CA GLU A 202 7.45 -8.01 -23.04
C GLU A 202 8.11 -8.03 -21.65
N LEU A 203 7.44 -7.51 -20.63
CA LEU A 203 7.98 -7.42 -19.27
C LEU A 203 8.34 -8.76 -18.64
N VAL A 204 7.60 -9.81 -18.92
CA VAL A 204 7.87 -11.14 -18.32
C VAL A 204 8.72 -12.04 -19.21
N SER A 205 8.71 -11.86 -20.54
CA SER A 205 9.43 -12.73 -21.48
C SER A 205 10.80 -12.20 -21.88
N ASP A 206 10.96 -10.87 -22.03
CA ASP A 206 12.19 -10.29 -22.57
C ASP A 206 13.12 -9.80 -21.46
N TYR A 207 12.59 -9.66 -20.24
CA TYR A 207 13.37 -9.26 -19.07
C TYR A 207 13.49 -10.41 -18.05
N PRO A 208 14.62 -10.50 -17.30
CA PRO A 208 14.84 -11.55 -16.32
C PRO A 208 14.10 -11.29 -14.98
N THR A 209 12.89 -10.76 -15.06
CA THR A 209 12.04 -10.42 -13.89
C THR A 209 11.56 -11.69 -13.18
N ASP A 210 11.15 -11.58 -11.91
CA ASP A 210 10.58 -12.69 -11.14
C ASP A 210 9.05 -12.80 -11.31
N GLY A 211 8.49 -12.06 -12.26
CA GLY A 211 7.08 -12.01 -12.57
C GLY A 211 6.63 -10.60 -12.87
N ILE A 212 5.39 -10.28 -12.53
CA ILE A 212 4.78 -8.96 -12.74
C ILE A 212 3.75 -8.66 -11.65
N GLU A 213 3.62 -7.40 -11.27
CA GLU A 213 2.50 -6.90 -10.47
C GLU A 213 1.58 -6.03 -11.34
N LEU A 214 0.30 -6.39 -11.41
CA LEU A 214 -0.73 -5.63 -12.13
C LEU A 214 -1.57 -4.82 -11.14
N ASN A 215 -1.63 -3.51 -11.34
CA ASN A 215 -2.42 -2.65 -10.49
C ASN A 215 -3.84 -2.49 -11.04
N LEU A 216 -4.77 -3.21 -10.40
CA LEU A 216 -6.20 -3.16 -10.65
C LEU A 216 -6.96 -2.33 -9.60
N HIS A 217 -6.25 -1.70 -8.67
CA HIS A 217 -6.83 -0.88 -7.61
C HIS A 217 -6.87 0.61 -7.99
N ASP A 218 -5.71 1.15 -8.39
CA ASP A 218 -5.62 2.55 -8.75
C ASP A 218 -6.21 2.79 -10.14
N TYR A 219 -6.80 3.94 -10.32
CA TYR A 219 -7.33 4.37 -11.62
C TYR A 219 -8.42 3.45 -12.23
N ALA A 220 -9.17 2.73 -11.41
CA ALA A 220 -10.44 2.12 -11.84
C ALA A 220 -11.46 3.24 -12.22
N PRO A 221 -12.49 2.97 -13.01
CA PRO A 221 -12.95 1.67 -13.48
C PRO A 221 -12.22 1.17 -14.72
N PHE A 222 -12.30 -0.15 -14.95
CA PHE A 222 -11.76 -0.82 -16.14
C PHE A 222 -12.85 -1.13 -17.17
N ILE A 223 -14.10 -1.07 -16.78
CA ILE A 223 -15.29 -1.29 -17.60
C ILE A 223 -16.35 -0.31 -17.10
N ALA A 224 -17.15 0.23 -18.02
CA ALA A 224 -18.32 1.04 -17.66
C ALA A 224 -19.27 0.23 -16.77
N ARG A 225 -19.81 0.83 -15.72
CA ARG A 225 -20.67 0.15 -14.73
C ARG A 225 -21.86 -0.58 -15.37
N SER A 226 -22.47 0.02 -16.37
CA SER A 226 -23.58 -0.56 -17.11
C SER A 226 -23.20 -1.83 -17.88
N GLU A 227 -21.90 -2.04 -18.15
CA GLU A 227 -21.39 -3.15 -18.93
C GLU A 227 -20.69 -4.23 -18.08
N VAL A 228 -20.50 -3.99 -16.78
CA VAL A 228 -19.79 -4.91 -15.87
C VAL A 228 -20.34 -6.33 -15.97
N ALA A 229 -21.67 -6.51 -15.86
CA ALA A 229 -22.29 -7.83 -15.91
C ALA A 229 -22.00 -8.58 -17.22
N LYS A 230 -21.89 -7.86 -18.33
CA LYS A 230 -21.60 -8.42 -19.65
C LYS A 230 -20.13 -8.83 -19.81
N HIS A 231 -19.21 -8.07 -19.20
CA HIS A 231 -17.76 -8.19 -19.45
C HIS A 231 -16.94 -8.77 -18.30
N THR A 232 -17.54 -9.16 -17.17
CA THR A 232 -16.86 -9.86 -16.07
C THR A 232 -16.16 -11.14 -16.58
N GLN A 233 -16.84 -11.93 -17.39
CA GLN A 233 -16.26 -13.13 -18.00
C GLN A 233 -15.10 -12.79 -18.96
N THR A 234 -15.21 -11.70 -19.70
CA THR A 234 -14.15 -11.21 -20.61
C THR A 234 -12.87 -10.89 -19.86
N LEU A 235 -12.98 -10.22 -18.68
CA LEU A 235 -11.81 -9.95 -17.84
C LEU A 235 -11.20 -11.23 -17.26
N THR A 236 -12.02 -12.21 -16.90
CA THR A 236 -11.54 -13.50 -16.40
C THR A 236 -10.78 -14.27 -17.51
N GLU A 237 -11.28 -14.25 -18.74
CA GLU A 237 -10.60 -14.85 -19.90
C GLU A 237 -9.26 -14.15 -20.17
N TRP A 238 -9.24 -12.82 -20.14
CA TRP A 238 -8.00 -12.05 -20.27
C TRP A 238 -6.99 -12.37 -19.16
N MET A 239 -7.44 -12.57 -17.92
CA MET A 239 -6.56 -12.99 -16.82
C MET A 239 -5.98 -14.41 -17.06
N ARG A 240 -6.76 -15.33 -17.69
CA ARG A 240 -6.24 -16.64 -18.10
C ARG A 240 -5.15 -16.52 -19.18
N GLU A 241 -5.33 -15.59 -20.13
CA GLU A 241 -4.31 -15.30 -21.16
C GLU A 241 -3.03 -14.77 -20.53
N ILE A 242 -3.12 -13.81 -19.58
CA ILE A 242 -1.96 -13.29 -18.85
C ILE A 242 -1.26 -14.43 -18.09
N ARG A 243 -2.02 -15.29 -17.40
CA ARG A 243 -1.45 -16.45 -16.70
C ARG A 243 -0.71 -17.39 -17.64
N ALA A 244 -1.25 -17.63 -18.83
CA ALA A 244 -0.60 -18.46 -19.84
C ALA A 244 0.72 -17.84 -20.32
N VAL A 245 0.75 -16.51 -20.53
CA VAL A 245 1.98 -15.77 -20.87
C VAL A 245 3.03 -15.92 -19.78
N CYS A 246 2.67 -15.72 -18.51
CA CYS A 246 3.60 -15.88 -17.37
C CYS A 246 4.15 -17.32 -17.28
N ARG A 247 3.30 -18.34 -17.47
CA ARG A 247 3.72 -19.75 -17.45
C ARG A 247 4.69 -20.07 -18.58
N ARG A 248 4.44 -19.58 -19.79
CA ARG A 248 5.35 -19.75 -20.93
C ARG A 248 6.70 -19.09 -20.66
N ALA A 249 6.71 -17.82 -20.23
CA ALA A 249 7.93 -17.11 -19.90
C ALA A 249 8.73 -17.82 -18.78
N ALA A 250 8.04 -18.40 -17.79
CA ALA A 250 8.69 -19.18 -16.75
C ALA A 250 9.41 -20.42 -17.31
N THR A 251 8.76 -21.14 -18.24
CA THR A 251 9.35 -22.30 -18.89
C THR A 251 10.55 -21.90 -19.75
N ASP A 252 10.40 -20.86 -20.58
CA ASP A 252 11.41 -20.42 -21.54
C ASP A 252 12.68 -19.90 -20.84
N GLN A 253 12.51 -19.23 -19.70
CA GLN A 253 13.63 -18.65 -18.93
C GLN A 253 14.13 -19.56 -17.80
N GLY A 254 13.46 -20.70 -17.52
CA GLY A 254 13.79 -21.54 -16.37
C GLY A 254 13.70 -20.81 -15.01
N ARG A 255 12.83 -19.80 -14.92
CA ARG A 255 12.66 -18.92 -13.75
C ARG A 255 11.19 -18.77 -13.43
N THR A 256 10.83 -18.82 -12.14
CA THR A 256 9.46 -18.55 -11.72
C THR A 256 9.02 -17.15 -12.15
N LYS A 257 7.81 -17.05 -12.68
CA LYS A 257 7.16 -15.78 -13.05
C LYS A 257 5.86 -15.66 -12.25
N ARG A 258 5.93 -14.97 -11.12
CA ARG A 258 4.75 -14.71 -10.29
C ARG A 258 3.82 -13.71 -10.99
N LEU A 259 2.52 -13.99 -10.98
CA LEU A 259 1.50 -13.03 -11.33
C LEU A 259 0.85 -12.52 -10.03
N VAL A 260 1.16 -11.29 -9.70
CA VAL A 260 0.65 -10.59 -8.51
C VAL A 260 -0.34 -9.52 -8.96
N ILE A 261 -1.45 -9.37 -8.25
CA ILE A 261 -2.42 -8.32 -8.57
C ILE A 261 -2.69 -7.45 -7.34
N ARG A 262 -2.77 -6.15 -7.56
CA ARG A 262 -3.20 -5.17 -6.56
C ARG A 262 -4.67 -4.87 -6.78
N ILE A 263 -5.48 -5.01 -5.74
CA ILE A 263 -6.94 -4.99 -5.81
C ILE A 263 -7.54 -4.08 -4.74
N ALA A 264 -8.82 -3.73 -4.90
CA ALA A 264 -9.60 -3.16 -3.82
C ALA A 264 -9.71 -4.14 -2.63
N GLY A 265 -9.74 -3.62 -1.41
CA GLY A 265 -9.73 -4.43 -0.19
C GLY A 265 -10.95 -5.30 0.04
N THR A 266 -12.01 -5.21 -0.78
CA THR A 266 -13.26 -5.97 -0.62
C THR A 266 -13.57 -6.85 -1.84
N LEU A 267 -14.20 -8.00 -1.63
CA LEU A 267 -14.69 -8.85 -2.73
C LEU A 267 -15.77 -8.13 -3.54
N GLU A 268 -16.70 -7.46 -2.86
CA GLU A 268 -17.78 -6.72 -3.52
C GLU A 268 -17.26 -5.55 -4.36
N GLY A 269 -16.29 -4.79 -3.84
CA GLY A 269 -15.64 -3.70 -4.58
C GLY A 269 -15.02 -4.19 -5.87
N ASN A 270 -14.31 -5.32 -5.84
CA ASN A 270 -13.72 -5.93 -7.04
C ASN A 270 -14.79 -6.40 -8.02
N LYS A 271 -15.84 -7.07 -7.53
CA LYS A 271 -16.97 -7.54 -8.35
C LYS A 271 -17.70 -6.38 -9.03
N SER A 272 -17.88 -5.25 -8.32
CA SER A 272 -18.52 -4.05 -8.87
C SER A 272 -17.75 -3.41 -10.03
N MET A 273 -16.47 -3.75 -10.17
CA MET A 273 -15.59 -3.33 -11.27
C MET A 273 -15.39 -4.41 -12.35
N GLY A 274 -16.12 -5.54 -12.26
CA GLY A 274 -16.02 -6.64 -13.20
C GLY A 274 -14.92 -7.64 -12.91
N MET A 275 -14.30 -7.59 -11.74
CA MET A 275 -13.22 -8.51 -11.35
C MET A 275 -13.79 -9.67 -10.53
N ASP A 276 -13.85 -10.86 -11.10
CA ASP A 276 -14.26 -12.09 -10.41
C ASP A 276 -13.08 -12.70 -9.64
N LEU A 277 -12.71 -12.01 -8.56
CA LEU A 277 -11.56 -12.38 -7.75
C LEU A 277 -11.68 -13.80 -7.17
N GLU A 278 -12.87 -14.23 -6.78
CA GLU A 278 -13.09 -15.57 -6.24
C GLU A 278 -12.77 -16.65 -7.27
N THR A 279 -13.16 -16.45 -8.52
CA THR A 279 -12.79 -17.35 -9.62
C THR A 279 -11.30 -17.31 -9.90
N TRP A 280 -10.68 -16.13 -9.92
CA TRP A 280 -9.24 -16.00 -10.16
C TRP A 280 -8.39 -16.71 -9.09
N ILE A 281 -8.80 -16.62 -7.83
CA ILE A 281 -8.18 -17.33 -6.71
C ILE A 281 -8.41 -18.84 -6.81
N ARG A 282 -9.64 -19.27 -7.00
CA ARG A 282 -10.00 -20.69 -7.08
C ARG A 282 -9.30 -21.43 -8.23
N GLU A 283 -9.16 -20.78 -9.37
CA GLU A 283 -8.49 -21.35 -10.55
C GLU A 283 -6.95 -21.19 -10.51
N GLY A 284 -6.40 -20.53 -9.51
CA GLY A 284 -4.96 -20.26 -9.42
C GLY A 284 -4.44 -19.43 -10.59
N LEU A 285 -5.24 -18.46 -11.04
CA LEU A 285 -4.85 -17.54 -12.10
C LEU A 285 -3.81 -16.54 -11.61
N VAL A 286 -3.77 -16.27 -10.33
CA VAL A 286 -2.81 -15.38 -9.68
C VAL A 286 -2.02 -16.13 -8.62
N ASP A 287 -0.80 -15.69 -8.31
CA ASP A 287 0.05 -16.27 -7.25
C ASP A 287 -0.09 -15.51 -5.94
N ALA A 288 -0.41 -14.21 -6.03
CA ALA A 288 -0.69 -13.40 -4.86
C ALA A 288 -1.67 -12.26 -5.19
N VAL A 289 -2.44 -11.87 -4.19
CA VAL A 289 -3.29 -10.69 -4.22
C VAL A 289 -2.83 -9.72 -3.14
N ILE A 290 -2.73 -8.44 -3.48
CA ILE A 290 -2.43 -7.34 -2.57
C ILE A 290 -3.72 -6.57 -2.36
N ALA A 291 -4.35 -6.79 -1.20
CA ALA A 291 -5.57 -6.09 -0.83
C ALA A 291 -5.22 -4.69 -0.31
N MET A 292 -5.56 -3.67 -1.06
CA MET A 292 -5.31 -2.28 -0.67
C MET A 292 -6.36 -1.80 0.32
N PRO A 293 -5.95 -1.13 1.39
CA PRO A 293 -6.91 -0.40 2.21
C PRO A 293 -7.49 0.76 1.40
N VAL A 294 -8.51 1.34 1.94
CA VAL A 294 -9.41 2.24 1.24
C VAL A 294 -8.78 3.49 0.65
N THR A 295 -7.75 4.00 1.17
CA THR A 295 -7.00 5.18 0.69
C THR A 295 -5.91 5.55 1.70
N HIS A 296 -5.04 6.45 1.34
CA HIS A 296 -3.95 7.13 2.07
C HIS A 296 -4.00 7.21 3.62
N GLY A 297 -4.63 6.26 4.30
CA GLY A 297 -4.68 6.17 5.76
C GLY A 297 -4.68 4.72 6.19
N TYR A 298 -3.98 4.44 7.27
CA TYR A 298 -4.03 3.15 7.94
C TYR A 298 -5.31 3.07 8.76
N GLU A 299 -6.45 2.88 8.11
CA GLU A 299 -7.59 2.49 8.89
C GLU A 299 -7.35 1.10 9.46
N ALA A 300 -7.56 0.98 10.74
CA ALA A 300 -7.41 -0.27 11.47
C ALA A 300 -8.53 -1.29 11.15
N GLY A 301 -9.25 -1.10 10.04
CA GLY A 301 -10.29 -2.00 9.59
C GLY A 301 -9.70 -3.18 8.83
N THR A 302 -9.74 -4.36 9.42
CA THR A 302 -9.26 -5.60 8.80
C THR A 302 -10.38 -6.56 8.42
N SER A 303 -11.65 -6.14 8.57
CA SER A 303 -12.82 -6.98 8.27
C SER A 303 -12.81 -7.41 6.80
N GLU A 304 -12.52 -6.48 5.93
CA GLU A 304 -12.49 -6.65 4.48
C GLU A 304 -11.34 -7.57 4.05
N LEU A 305 -10.16 -7.38 4.65
CA LEU A 305 -9.02 -8.25 4.42
C LEU A 305 -9.32 -9.71 4.81
N LYS A 306 -10.07 -9.92 5.91
CA LYS A 306 -10.49 -11.27 6.34
C LYS A 306 -11.36 -11.97 5.30
N GLU A 307 -12.17 -11.25 4.53
CA GLU A 307 -12.96 -11.84 3.44
C GLU A 307 -12.07 -12.34 2.31
N VAL A 308 -11.08 -11.55 1.90
CA VAL A 308 -10.12 -11.94 0.86
C VAL A 308 -9.26 -13.13 1.32
N VAL A 309 -8.77 -13.10 2.57
CA VAL A 309 -8.05 -14.23 3.18
C VAL A 309 -8.90 -15.49 3.21
N LYS A 310 -10.19 -15.37 3.58
CA LYS A 310 -11.13 -16.51 3.57
C LYS A 310 -11.31 -17.08 2.17
N ALA A 311 -11.42 -16.24 1.14
CA ALA A 311 -11.53 -16.69 -0.25
C ALA A 311 -10.27 -17.43 -0.73
N ALA A 312 -9.10 -17.04 -0.25
CA ALA A 312 -7.82 -17.68 -0.60
C ALA A 312 -7.51 -18.95 0.22
N LYS A 313 -8.27 -19.22 1.28
CA LYS A 313 -8.01 -20.36 2.19
C LYS A 313 -8.08 -21.69 1.45
N GLY A 314 -7.03 -22.50 1.58
CA GLY A 314 -6.94 -23.81 0.93
C GLY A 314 -6.49 -23.76 -0.54
N THR A 315 -6.13 -22.59 -1.04
CA THR A 315 -5.49 -22.40 -2.35
C THR A 315 -3.99 -22.12 -2.19
N SER A 316 -3.27 -22.03 -3.30
CA SER A 316 -1.86 -21.60 -3.32
C SER A 316 -1.69 -20.09 -3.42
N VAL A 317 -2.78 -19.33 -3.42
CA VAL A 317 -2.74 -17.87 -3.58
C VAL A 317 -2.44 -17.20 -2.25
N SER A 318 -1.36 -16.40 -2.21
CA SER A 318 -1.02 -15.59 -1.03
C SER A 318 -1.84 -14.31 -0.98
N VAL A 319 -2.22 -13.89 0.22
CA VAL A 319 -2.89 -12.60 0.45
C VAL A 319 -1.94 -11.69 1.22
N LEU A 320 -1.59 -10.56 0.63
CA LEU A 320 -0.82 -9.50 1.26
C LEU A 320 -1.72 -8.30 1.55
N ALA A 321 -1.44 -7.61 2.63
CA ALA A 321 -2.07 -6.34 2.93
C ALA A 321 -1.25 -5.18 2.36
N GLY A 322 -1.87 -4.32 1.58
CA GLY A 322 -1.26 -3.05 1.18
C GLY A 322 -1.26 -2.08 2.36
N LEU A 323 -0.10 -1.51 2.67
CA LEU A 323 0.05 -0.47 3.68
C LEU A 323 0.39 0.84 2.98
N SER A 324 -0.34 1.90 3.28
CA SER A 324 -0.01 3.22 2.75
C SER A 324 1.22 3.79 3.46
N GLY A 325 2.20 4.21 2.71
CA GLY A 325 3.43 4.81 3.22
C GLY A 325 3.30 6.32 3.41
N ASP A 326 2.29 6.83 4.12
CA ASP A 326 2.21 8.25 4.42
C ASP A 326 3.38 8.67 5.32
N PRO A 327 4.28 9.55 4.88
CA PRO A 327 5.46 9.98 5.63
C PRO A 327 5.12 10.72 6.93
N ASP A 328 3.92 11.28 7.04
CA ASP A 328 3.44 11.92 8.28
C ASP A 328 3.06 10.91 9.37
N HIS A 329 3.03 9.60 9.01
CA HIS A 329 2.70 8.55 9.95
C HIS A 329 3.94 8.05 10.70
N SER A 330 3.80 7.98 12.01
CA SER A 330 4.85 7.39 12.84
C SER A 330 4.96 5.88 12.59
N ARG A 331 6.15 5.32 12.83
CA ARG A 331 6.41 3.86 12.74
C ARG A 331 5.42 3.03 13.56
N GLU A 332 4.92 3.57 14.67
CA GLU A 332 3.96 2.88 15.54
C GLU A 332 2.60 2.66 14.84
N ILE A 333 2.21 3.54 13.92
CA ILE A 333 1.02 3.36 13.08
C ILE A 333 1.26 2.22 12.08
N HIS A 334 2.43 2.18 11.44
CA HIS A 334 2.81 1.12 10.52
C HIS A 334 2.86 -0.25 11.22
N TYR A 335 3.40 -0.30 12.45
CA TYR A 335 3.45 -1.52 13.25
C TYR A 335 2.05 -2.00 13.63
N ALA A 336 1.13 -1.10 13.98
CA ALA A 336 -0.25 -1.44 14.26
C ALA A 336 -0.97 -2.00 13.01
N ALA A 337 -0.76 -1.36 11.86
CA ALA A 337 -1.36 -1.79 10.59
C ALA A 337 -0.87 -3.19 10.17
N ALA A 338 0.44 -3.44 10.24
CA ALA A 338 1.01 -4.75 9.92
C ALA A 338 0.54 -5.84 10.91
N ALA A 339 0.54 -5.54 12.22
CA ALA A 339 0.05 -6.47 13.24
C ALA A 339 -1.43 -6.84 13.01
N ASN A 340 -2.27 -5.86 12.70
CA ASN A 340 -3.68 -6.09 12.36
C ASN A 340 -3.84 -6.93 11.09
N ALA A 341 -3.02 -6.68 10.06
CA ALA A 341 -3.03 -7.45 8.83
C ALA A 341 -2.68 -8.93 9.08
N TYR A 342 -1.66 -9.20 9.87
CA TYR A 342 -1.28 -10.57 10.23
C TYR A 342 -2.33 -11.26 11.10
N ALA A 343 -2.93 -10.55 12.05
CA ALA A 343 -4.04 -11.06 12.83
C ALA A 343 -5.29 -11.35 11.97
N ALA A 344 -5.46 -10.66 10.85
CA ALA A 344 -6.48 -10.95 9.86
C ALA A 344 -6.15 -12.16 8.97
N GLY A 345 -4.90 -12.67 9.01
CA GLY A 345 -4.45 -13.84 8.26
C GLY A 345 -3.65 -13.54 7.00
N ALA A 346 -3.19 -12.29 6.81
CA ALA A 346 -2.27 -11.96 5.71
C ALA A 346 -0.95 -12.73 5.84
N GLN A 347 -0.41 -13.15 4.69
CA GLN A 347 0.89 -13.83 4.62
C GLN A 347 2.06 -12.86 4.40
N GLY A 348 1.76 -11.59 4.13
CA GLY A 348 2.75 -10.56 3.91
C GLY A 348 2.13 -9.18 3.87
N VAL A 349 2.97 -8.18 3.63
CA VAL A 349 2.56 -6.79 3.48
C VAL A 349 3.25 -6.15 2.28
N LEU A 350 2.62 -5.14 1.70
CA LEU A 350 3.22 -4.25 0.72
C LEU A 350 3.29 -2.84 1.30
N PHE A 351 4.48 -2.24 1.32
CA PHE A 351 4.62 -0.80 1.48
C PHE A 351 4.31 -0.09 0.17
N HIS A 352 3.21 0.67 0.16
CA HIS A 352 2.80 1.44 -1.00
C HIS A 352 3.10 2.92 -0.81
N THR A 353 3.77 3.51 -1.79
CA THR A 353 4.03 4.97 -1.86
C THR A 353 4.67 5.49 -0.56
N TYR A 354 5.77 4.86 -0.15
CA TYR A 354 6.52 5.29 1.02
C TYR A 354 7.59 6.30 0.60
N TYR A 355 7.38 7.57 0.93
CA TYR A 355 8.32 8.66 0.68
C TYR A 355 8.63 9.33 2.02
N PRO A 356 9.70 8.90 2.71
CA PRO A 356 10.05 9.47 4.01
C PRO A 356 10.47 10.92 3.88
N GLY A 357 9.90 11.76 4.75
CA GLY A 357 10.16 13.21 4.75
C GLY A 357 9.92 13.79 3.35
N GLU A 358 9.71 14.93 3.06
CA GLU A 358 9.48 15.60 1.76
C GLU A 358 9.94 14.85 0.47
N GLN A 359 9.69 13.52 0.40
CA GLN A 359 10.06 12.62 -0.71
C GLN A 359 11.57 12.51 -0.96
N ARG A 360 12.37 12.51 0.11
CA ARG A 360 13.83 12.53 -0.01
C ARG A 360 14.45 11.15 0.10
N TYR A 361 15.50 10.98 -0.66
CA TYR A 361 16.54 9.99 -0.51
C TYR A 361 17.83 10.68 -0.03
N PRO A 362 18.67 10.04 0.80
CA PRO A 362 18.49 8.72 1.42
C PRO A 362 17.43 8.71 2.53
N TYR A 363 16.92 7.51 2.87
CA TYR A 363 16.05 7.33 4.02
C TYR A 363 16.80 7.58 5.32
N ASP A 364 16.19 8.31 6.25
CA ASP A 364 16.73 8.47 7.59
C ASP A 364 16.46 7.25 8.48
N ASP A 365 17.06 7.23 9.69
CA ASP A 365 16.90 6.12 10.64
C ASP A 365 15.45 5.91 11.08
N ALA A 366 14.64 6.96 11.13
CA ALA A 366 13.24 6.86 11.52
C ALA A 366 12.42 6.14 10.44
N ALA A 367 12.67 6.47 9.17
CA ALA A 367 12.03 5.85 8.02
C ALA A 367 12.44 4.37 7.89
N THR A 368 13.72 4.07 7.98
CA THR A 368 14.23 2.69 7.91
C THR A 368 13.72 1.84 9.07
N ALA A 369 13.63 2.40 10.28
CA ALA A 369 13.06 1.71 11.43
C ALA A 369 11.57 1.36 11.25
N ALA A 370 10.82 2.15 10.49
CA ALA A 370 9.43 1.85 10.20
C ALA A 370 9.26 0.59 9.34
N ILE A 371 10.21 0.32 8.44
CA ILE A 371 10.14 -0.80 7.50
C ILE A 371 10.73 -2.09 8.09
N ARG A 372 11.87 -1.99 8.76
CA ARG A 372 12.76 -3.10 9.15
C ARG A 372 12.08 -4.29 9.84
N PHE A 373 11.02 -4.05 10.59
CA PHE A 373 10.39 -5.10 11.40
C PHE A 373 9.07 -5.62 10.82
N MET A 374 8.67 -5.16 9.65
CA MET A 374 7.35 -5.46 9.10
C MET A 374 7.13 -6.96 8.83
N GLY A 375 8.17 -7.68 8.42
CA GLY A 375 8.10 -9.11 8.17
C GLY A 375 8.19 -9.99 9.43
N TYR A 376 8.26 -9.41 10.63
CA TYR A 376 8.51 -10.14 11.88
C TYR A 376 7.38 -9.91 12.90
N PRO A 377 6.26 -10.65 12.80
CA PRO A 377 5.10 -10.49 13.68
C PRO A 377 5.42 -10.61 15.17
N ASP A 378 6.33 -11.52 15.54
CA ASP A 378 6.82 -11.74 16.89
C ASP A 378 7.53 -10.49 17.44
N VAL A 379 8.37 -9.85 16.64
CA VAL A 379 9.02 -8.57 16.99
C VAL A 379 7.98 -7.48 17.13
N LEU A 380 7.02 -7.40 16.19
CA LEU A 380 5.95 -6.41 16.23
C LEU A 380 5.07 -6.54 17.49
N ALA A 381 4.87 -7.76 18.01
CA ALA A 381 4.08 -8.03 19.21
C ALA A 381 4.62 -7.30 20.47
N HIS A 382 5.87 -6.88 20.46
CA HIS A 382 6.54 -6.19 21.57
C HIS A 382 6.88 -4.71 21.28
N ARG A 383 6.42 -4.18 20.14
CA ARG A 383 6.66 -2.78 19.76
C ARG A 383 5.48 -1.89 20.11
N ASN A 384 5.77 -0.66 20.47
CA ASN A 384 4.74 0.37 20.66
C ASN A 384 3.89 0.50 19.40
N LYS A 385 2.60 0.71 19.57
CA LYS A 385 1.64 0.80 18.47
C LYS A 385 0.68 1.97 18.64
N ARG A 386 0.22 2.47 17.50
CA ARG A 386 -0.88 3.43 17.41
C ARG A 386 -1.93 2.89 16.46
N PHE A 387 -3.01 2.38 17.02
CA PHE A 387 -4.19 2.00 16.26
C PHE A 387 -5.01 3.26 16.01
N ARG A 388 -5.25 3.63 14.75
CA ARG A 388 -5.82 4.93 14.42
C ARG A 388 -6.84 4.83 13.31
N ILE A 389 -7.94 5.59 13.45
CA ILE A 389 -8.89 5.90 12.39
C ILE A 389 -8.76 7.39 12.09
N MET A 390 -8.61 7.74 10.81
CA MET A 390 -8.43 9.11 10.35
C MET A 390 -9.62 9.57 9.53
N SER A 391 -9.85 10.88 9.47
CA SER A 391 -10.81 11.46 8.56
C SER A 391 -10.37 11.34 7.12
N ASN A 392 -11.31 11.01 6.26
CA ASN A 392 -11.15 11.22 4.83
C ASN A 392 -11.06 12.73 4.55
N PRO A 393 -9.94 13.23 4.01
CA PRO A 393 -9.80 14.65 3.72
C PRO A 393 -10.68 15.12 2.54
N LYS A 394 -11.21 14.17 1.74
CA LYS A 394 -12.02 14.44 0.54
C LYS A 394 -13.09 13.37 0.38
N PRO A 395 -14.07 13.29 1.30
CA PRO A 395 -15.09 12.24 1.26
C PRO A 395 -15.92 12.25 -0.03
N GLU A 396 -16.14 13.44 -0.59
CA GLU A 396 -16.88 13.67 -1.84
C GLU A 396 -16.20 13.08 -3.08
N THR A 397 -14.89 12.83 -3.03
CA THR A 397 -14.12 12.28 -4.16
C THR A 397 -13.79 10.79 -3.99
N THR A 398 -14.26 10.15 -2.91
CA THR A 398 -13.98 8.73 -2.66
C THR A 398 -14.88 7.86 -3.52
N PRO A 399 -14.32 7.03 -4.42
CA PRO A 399 -15.12 6.12 -5.23
C PRO A 399 -15.89 5.11 -4.40
N LYS A 400 -17.12 4.79 -4.79
CA LYS A 400 -18.02 3.88 -4.06
C LYS A 400 -17.58 2.41 -4.03
N TYR A 401 -16.64 2.00 -4.89
CA TYR A 401 -16.06 0.64 -4.83
C TYR A 401 -15.04 0.47 -3.69
N ARG A 402 -14.65 1.59 -3.07
CA ARG A 402 -13.76 1.58 -1.91
C ARG A 402 -14.59 1.43 -0.62
N VAL A 403 -13.95 0.89 0.41
CA VAL A 403 -14.55 0.82 1.74
C VAL A 403 -14.87 2.24 2.23
N PRO A 404 -16.08 2.52 2.74
CA PRO A 404 -16.41 3.83 3.28
C PRO A 404 -15.53 4.18 4.48
N TRP A 405 -15.04 5.39 4.52
CA TRP A 405 -14.35 5.92 5.69
C TRP A 405 -15.32 6.01 6.87
N GLN A 406 -14.81 5.71 8.06
CA GLN A 406 -15.59 5.87 9.28
C GLN A 406 -15.67 7.33 9.71
N LEU A 407 -14.66 8.15 9.39
CA LEU A 407 -14.55 9.56 9.75
C LEU A 407 -14.41 10.45 8.51
N PRO A 408 -14.82 11.72 8.55
CA PRO A 408 -15.42 12.40 9.69
C PRO A 408 -16.88 11.99 9.95
N VAL A 409 -17.34 12.19 11.20
CA VAL A 409 -18.75 12.02 11.59
C VAL A 409 -19.23 13.30 12.24
N GLU A 410 -20.29 13.91 11.68
CA GLU A 410 -21.00 15.01 12.33
C GLU A 410 -21.81 14.49 13.52
N LEU A 411 -21.78 15.26 14.61
CA LEU A 411 -22.40 14.89 15.90
C LEU A 411 -23.55 15.86 16.20
N PRO A 412 -24.79 15.53 15.89
CA PRO A 412 -25.93 16.37 16.17
C PRO A 412 -26.19 16.45 17.70
N GLN A 413 -26.60 17.64 18.17
CA GLN A 413 -26.92 17.81 19.59
C GLN A 413 -28.19 17.06 19.95
N GLY A 414 -28.13 16.34 21.08
CA GLY A 414 -29.28 15.65 21.66
C GLY A 414 -29.62 14.31 21.01
N GLU A 415 -28.86 13.89 20.02
CA GLU A 415 -28.97 12.58 19.38
C GLU A 415 -27.83 11.65 19.81
N GLU A 416 -28.06 10.36 19.66
CA GLU A 416 -27.00 9.37 19.84
C GLU A 416 -25.99 9.47 18.72
N GLY A 417 -24.71 9.61 19.08
CA GLY A 417 -23.62 9.70 18.11
C GLY A 417 -23.41 8.37 17.38
N ARG A 418 -22.88 8.44 16.17
CA ARG A 418 -22.48 7.25 15.42
C ARG A 418 -21.30 6.56 16.11
N GLU A 419 -21.39 5.25 16.25
CA GLU A 419 -20.30 4.42 16.75
C GLU A 419 -19.25 4.20 15.64
N VAL A 420 -17.97 4.42 15.97
CA VAL A 420 -16.81 4.09 15.13
C VAL A 420 -15.96 3.04 15.85
N TYR A 421 -15.13 2.30 15.11
CA TYR A 421 -14.39 1.20 15.71
C TYR A 421 -12.92 1.16 15.31
N LEU A 422 -12.09 0.72 16.24
CA LEU A 422 -10.68 0.38 16.07
C LEU A 422 -10.54 -1.14 16.14
N GLU A 423 -9.82 -1.73 15.19
CA GLU A 423 -9.34 -3.10 15.34
C GLU A 423 -8.00 -3.08 16.09
N VAL A 424 -7.87 -3.92 17.11
CA VAL A 424 -6.68 -4.06 17.94
C VAL A 424 -6.25 -5.52 17.93
N SER A 425 -5.13 -5.82 17.29
CA SER A 425 -4.60 -7.19 17.22
C SER A 425 -3.93 -7.66 18.49
N ASP A 426 -3.43 -6.72 19.29
CA ASP A 426 -2.65 -7.02 20.48
C ASP A 426 -3.54 -7.43 21.66
N ASP A 427 -3.15 -8.47 22.40
CA ASP A 427 -3.74 -8.76 23.72
C ASP A 427 -3.11 -7.86 24.79
N VAL A 428 -3.57 -6.59 24.81
CA VAL A 428 -3.09 -5.56 25.73
C VAL A 428 -3.38 -5.96 27.18
N GLN A 429 -4.49 -6.68 27.43
CA GLN A 429 -4.84 -7.16 28.77
C GLN A 429 -3.84 -8.22 29.26
N ALA A 430 -3.44 -9.17 28.41
CA ALA A 430 -2.42 -10.16 28.76
C ALA A 430 -1.06 -9.48 29.01
N LYS A 431 -0.68 -8.53 28.18
CA LYS A 431 0.54 -7.72 28.36
C LYS A 431 0.53 -6.94 29.69
N ALA A 432 -0.60 -6.36 30.05
CA ALA A 432 -0.75 -5.69 31.33
C ALA A 432 -0.61 -6.67 32.52
N ARG A 433 -1.23 -7.85 32.45
CA ARG A 433 -1.09 -8.89 33.50
C ARG A 433 0.36 -9.40 33.62
N ALA A 434 1.09 -9.45 32.53
CA ALA A 434 2.50 -9.82 32.50
C ALA A 434 3.47 -8.70 32.98
N GLY A 435 2.94 -7.49 33.26
CA GLY A 435 3.77 -6.34 33.62
C GLY A 435 4.56 -5.74 32.45
N GLU A 436 4.17 -6.05 31.23
CA GLU A 436 4.83 -5.59 30.00
C GLU A 436 4.19 -4.32 29.40
N LEU A 437 3.03 -3.91 29.88
CA LEU A 437 2.35 -2.69 29.44
C LEU A 437 2.88 -1.47 30.21
N TRP A 438 3.37 -0.47 29.49
CA TRP A 438 3.73 0.81 30.09
C TRP A 438 2.54 1.77 30.18
N SER A 439 1.86 1.99 29.05
CA SER A 439 0.71 2.88 29.00
C SER A 439 -0.27 2.47 27.90
N CYS A 440 -1.56 2.77 28.12
CA CYS A 440 -2.59 2.65 27.10
C CYS A 440 -3.46 3.91 27.15
N GLU A 441 -3.48 4.69 26.07
CA GLU A 441 -4.18 5.98 26.01
C GLU A 441 -5.11 6.03 24.79
N LEU A 442 -6.39 6.28 25.03
CA LEU A 442 -7.35 6.63 23.98
C LEU A 442 -7.33 8.13 23.75
N ARG A 443 -7.26 8.55 22.49
CA ARG A 443 -7.29 9.93 22.03
C ARG A 443 -8.43 10.11 21.05
N VAL A 444 -9.29 11.08 21.30
CA VAL A 444 -10.45 11.39 20.44
C VAL A 444 -10.43 12.85 20.08
N MET A 445 -10.37 13.16 18.79
CA MET A 445 -10.31 14.53 18.29
C MET A 445 -11.69 14.99 17.82
N LEU A 446 -12.14 16.10 18.40
CA LEU A 446 -13.42 16.73 18.09
C LEU A 446 -13.17 18.12 17.48
N GLU A 447 -13.51 18.27 16.21
CA GLU A 447 -13.44 19.55 15.52
C GLU A 447 -14.64 20.42 15.89
N HIS A 448 -14.45 21.73 15.94
CA HIS A 448 -15.43 22.75 16.33
C HIS A 448 -16.01 22.62 17.75
N LEU A 449 -15.42 21.79 18.61
CA LEU A 449 -15.80 21.73 20.01
C LEU A 449 -15.26 22.97 20.76
N MET A 450 -16.12 23.58 21.57
CA MET A 450 -15.77 24.71 22.42
C MET A 450 -15.69 24.32 23.90
N HIS A 451 -15.11 25.20 24.71
CA HIS A 451 -15.00 24.98 26.15
C HIS A 451 -16.35 24.94 26.87
N THR A 452 -17.38 25.59 26.30
CA THR A 452 -18.75 25.63 26.81
C THR A 452 -19.58 24.43 26.41
N ASP A 453 -19.12 23.64 25.44
CA ASP A 453 -19.83 22.47 24.95
C ASP A 453 -19.68 21.28 25.90
N GLN A 454 -20.70 20.43 25.93
CA GLN A 454 -20.72 19.24 26.77
C GLN A 454 -20.91 18.01 25.90
N VAL A 455 -20.02 17.03 26.06
CA VAL A 455 -20.04 15.76 25.33
C VAL A 455 -19.95 14.60 26.30
N ARG A 456 -20.49 13.45 25.91
CA ARG A 456 -20.25 12.16 26.55
C ARG A 456 -19.41 11.29 25.62
N LEU A 457 -18.39 10.67 26.18
CA LEU A 457 -17.53 9.71 25.49
C LEU A 457 -17.86 8.30 25.95
N TRP A 458 -18.03 7.40 24.99
CA TRP A 458 -18.27 5.99 25.23
C TRP A 458 -17.11 5.16 24.67
N TRP A 459 -16.64 4.21 25.46
CA TRP A 459 -15.62 3.25 25.08
C TRP A 459 -16.14 1.83 25.34
N ASN A 460 -16.22 1.02 24.27
CA ASN A 460 -16.74 -0.35 24.31
C ASN A 460 -18.12 -0.46 25.01
N GLY A 461 -19.01 0.51 24.76
CA GLY A 461 -20.36 0.57 25.31
C GLY A 461 -20.46 1.07 26.75
N LYS A 462 -19.35 1.48 27.39
CA LYS A 462 -19.33 2.08 28.74
C LYS A 462 -19.05 3.58 28.62
N GLU A 463 -19.80 4.39 29.35
CA GLU A 463 -19.55 5.83 29.45
C GLU A 463 -18.26 6.09 30.22
N VAL A 464 -17.34 6.84 29.59
CA VAL A 464 -16.08 7.25 30.22
C VAL A 464 -16.36 8.43 31.15
N PRO A 465 -16.06 8.33 32.48
CA PRO A 465 -16.29 9.41 33.43
C PRO A 465 -15.59 10.71 32.98
N ALA A 466 -16.25 11.85 33.17
CA ALA A 466 -15.74 13.15 32.75
C ALA A 466 -14.40 13.48 33.42
N GLU A 467 -14.22 13.08 34.67
CA GLU A 467 -12.98 13.26 35.45
C GLU A 467 -11.82 12.40 34.92
N ALA A 468 -12.10 11.33 34.20
CA ALA A 468 -11.08 10.50 33.54
C ALA A 468 -10.63 11.08 32.18
N GLN A 469 -11.30 12.13 31.70
CA GLN A 469 -11.05 12.74 30.41
C GLN A 469 -10.19 14.01 30.59
N ARG A 470 -8.99 14.03 30.03
CA ARG A 470 -8.19 15.24 29.93
C ARG A 470 -8.46 15.92 28.57
N LYS A 471 -9.02 17.13 28.64
CA LYS A 471 -9.32 17.93 27.46
C LYS A 471 -8.11 18.80 27.11
N ALA A 472 -7.55 18.63 25.94
CA ALA A 472 -6.43 19.42 25.42
C ALA A 472 -6.88 20.24 24.22
N ASP A 473 -6.66 21.56 24.29
CA ASP A 473 -6.92 22.47 23.18
C ASP A 473 -5.80 22.35 22.14
N TRP A 474 -6.18 21.99 20.93
CA TRP A 474 -5.26 21.83 19.81
C TRP A 474 -5.15 23.09 18.95
N THR A 475 -6.10 24.04 19.07
CA THR A 475 -6.16 25.28 18.29
C THR A 475 -5.00 26.22 18.55
N TYR A 476 -4.44 26.20 19.77
CA TYR A 476 -3.35 27.09 20.17
C TYR A 476 -1.96 26.64 19.72
N GLN A 477 -1.81 25.51 19.08
CA GLN A 477 -0.55 25.16 18.43
C GLN A 477 -0.43 25.93 17.10
N MET A 478 -0.21 27.23 17.20
CA MET A 478 -0.03 28.23 16.19
C MET A 478 0.69 27.73 14.91
N ARG A 479 0.00 27.03 14.06
CA ARG A 479 0.38 26.81 12.67
C ARG A 479 -0.69 27.40 11.75
N PRO A 480 -0.92 28.73 11.76
CA PRO A 480 -2.08 29.36 11.13
C PRO A 480 -2.12 29.25 9.61
N ARG A 481 -1.04 28.74 8.99
CA ARG A 481 -0.94 28.58 7.53
C ARG A 481 -0.89 27.11 7.08
N HIS A 482 -1.02 26.18 8.01
CA HIS A 482 -1.05 24.76 7.63
C HIS A 482 -2.48 24.36 7.24
N PRO A 483 -2.70 23.81 6.04
CA PRO A 483 -4.04 23.42 5.57
C PRO A 483 -4.73 22.34 6.41
N ARG A 484 -3.97 21.66 7.31
CA ARG A 484 -4.45 20.64 8.25
C ARG A 484 -4.47 21.14 9.70
N SER A 485 -4.66 22.43 9.95
CA SER A 485 -4.81 22.94 11.31
C SER A 485 -6.17 22.50 11.87
N TYR A 486 -6.15 21.48 12.71
CA TYR A 486 -7.35 21.02 13.42
C TYR A 486 -7.84 22.12 14.38
N ARG A 487 -9.12 22.45 14.29
CA ARG A 487 -9.77 23.48 15.11
C ARG A 487 -10.66 22.80 16.12
N GLY A 488 -10.13 22.43 17.29
CA GLY A 488 -10.96 21.76 18.28
C GLY A 488 -10.18 21.20 19.47
N TYR A 489 -10.78 20.29 20.16
CA TYR A 489 -10.20 19.66 21.35
C TYR A 489 -9.90 18.18 21.11
N ARG A 490 -8.81 17.74 21.72
CA ARG A 490 -8.49 16.33 21.84
C ARG A 490 -8.82 15.87 23.26
N LEU A 491 -9.65 14.86 23.38
CA LEU A 491 -9.92 14.16 24.63
C LEU A 491 -8.89 13.04 24.78
N HIS A 492 -8.24 12.99 25.93
CA HIS A 492 -7.27 11.96 26.30
C HIS A 492 -7.82 11.15 27.47
N VAL A 493 -7.78 9.85 27.36
CA VAL A 493 -8.24 8.91 28.40
C VAL A 493 -7.17 7.85 28.64
N ASN A 494 -6.60 7.81 29.83
CA ASN A 494 -5.72 6.72 30.22
C ASN A 494 -6.54 5.49 30.55
N LEU A 495 -6.35 4.42 29.78
CA LEU A 495 -7.06 3.17 29.94
C LEU A 495 -6.29 2.21 30.84
N GLN A 496 -6.95 1.71 31.90
CA GLN A 496 -6.39 0.77 32.87
C GLN A 496 -7.43 -0.26 33.30
N GLY A 497 -6.97 -1.42 33.77
CA GLY A 497 -7.84 -2.47 34.29
C GLY A 497 -8.91 -2.90 33.26
N GLU A 498 -10.18 -2.81 33.65
CA GLU A 498 -11.31 -3.19 32.79
C GLU A 498 -11.53 -2.27 31.57
N TRP A 499 -10.88 -1.12 31.52
CA TRP A 499 -10.95 -0.18 30.41
C TRP A 499 -9.94 -0.51 29.30
N LEU A 500 -8.99 -1.44 29.53
CA LEU A 500 -8.05 -1.85 28.49
C LEU A 500 -8.78 -2.42 27.28
N PRO A 501 -8.24 -2.21 26.07
CA PRO A 501 -8.86 -2.73 24.85
C PRO A 501 -8.90 -4.25 24.86
N ARG A 502 -9.88 -4.79 24.16
CA ARG A 502 -9.96 -6.21 23.85
C ARG A 502 -9.32 -6.50 22.50
N VAL A 503 -8.88 -7.72 22.28
CA VAL A 503 -8.46 -8.17 20.95
C VAL A 503 -9.64 -8.09 19.99
N GLY A 504 -9.40 -7.56 18.79
CA GLY A 504 -10.42 -7.33 17.77
C GLY A 504 -11.05 -5.95 17.86
N ARG A 505 -12.34 -5.87 17.61
CA ARG A 505 -13.07 -4.61 17.48
C ARG A 505 -13.33 -3.94 18.84
N ASN A 506 -12.87 -2.70 18.94
CA ASN A 506 -13.16 -1.78 20.05
C ASN A 506 -13.91 -0.57 19.51
N THR A 507 -14.90 -0.08 20.25
CA THR A 507 -15.82 0.94 19.76
C THR A 507 -15.67 2.25 20.52
N VAL A 508 -15.82 3.35 19.78
CA VAL A 508 -15.86 4.72 20.30
C VAL A 508 -17.12 5.40 19.81
N ARG A 509 -17.84 6.05 20.72
CA ARG A 509 -18.98 6.90 20.39
C ARG A 509 -18.88 8.20 21.18
N VAL A 510 -19.31 9.30 20.57
CA VAL A 510 -19.40 10.59 21.23
C VAL A 510 -20.80 11.16 21.01
N ASP A 511 -21.50 11.49 22.11
CA ASP A 511 -22.78 12.16 22.09
C ASP A 511 -22.59 13.63 22.49
N VAL A 512 -23.24 14.56 21.77
CA VAL A 512 -23.22 15.99 22.10
C VAL A 512 -24.44 16.33 22.93
N LEU A 513 -24.23 16.64 24.20
CA LEU A 513 -25.31 17.01 25.13
C LEU A 513 -25.70 18.48 24.98
N LYS A 514 -24.68 19.35 24.83
CA LYS A 514 -24.88 20.80 24.70
C LYS A 514 -23.85 21.36 23.74
N LYS A 515 -24.30 22.20 22.82
CA LYS A 515 -23.47 22.94 21.87
C LYS A 515 -23.75 24.44 22.03
N ASP A 516 -22.72 25.27 21.84
CA ASP A 516 -22.87 26.72 21.80
C ASP A 516 -23.76 27.13 20.62
N ALA A 517 -24.90 27.75 20.92
CA ALA A 517 -25.89 28.13 19.90
C ALA A 517 -25.39 29.22 18.94
N LYS A 518 -24.30 29.91 19.27
CA LYS A 518 -23.71 30.94 18.40
C LYS A 518 -22.82 30.35 17.30
N LEU A 519 -22.45 29.08 17.41
CA LEU A 519 -21.61 28.41 16.42
C LEU A 519 -22.46 27.69 15.40
N VAL A 520 -22.31 28.04 14.13
CA VAL A 520 -23.04 27.41 13.02
C VAL A 520 -22.43 26.09 12.58
N PHE A 521 -21.13 25.88 12.82
CA PHE A 521 -20.43 24.66 12.41
C PHE A 521 -20.85 23.48 13.27
N PRO A 522 -21.09 22.29 12.67
CA PRO A 522 -21.32 21.06 13.44
C PRO A 522 -20.05 20.67 14.22
N ILE A 523 -20.23 20.07 15.39
CA ILE A 523 -19.15 19.36 16.06
C ILE A 523 -18.93 18.06 15.29
N SER A 524 -17.71 17.73 14.96
CA SER A 524 -17.38 16.53 14.20
C SER A 524 -16.28 15.70 14.88
N LEU A 525 -16.49 14.39 14.91
CA LEU A 525 -15.44 13.43 15.27
C LEU A 525 -14.56 13.23 14.05
N VAL A 526 -13.26 13.56 14.17
CA VAL A 526 -12.33 13.61 13.03
C VAL A 526 -11.12 12.71 13.15
N ASP A 527 -10.79 12.24 14.36
CA ASP A 527 -9.64 11.37 14.58
C ASP A 527 -9.86 10.54 15.87
N VAL A 528 -9.57 9.26 15.81
CA VAL A 528 -9.55 8.36 16.97
C VAL A 528 -8.26 7.56 16.94
N GLU A 529 -7.47 7.67 18.00
CA GLU A 529 -6.18 6.98 18.15
C GLU A 529 -6.15 6.23 19.50
N LEU A 530 -5.76 4.97 19.46
CA LEU A 530 -5.40 4.20 20.64
C LEU A 530 -3.88 4.00 20.61
N ARG A 531 -3.21 4.60 21.58
CA ARG A 531 -1.77 4.44 21.77
C ARG A 531 -1.50 3.36 22.81
N VAL A 532 -0.67 2.40 22.46
CA VAL A 532 -0.22 1.32 23.34
C VAL A 532 1.31 1.35 23.39
N ASP A 533 1.86 1.63 24.55
CA ASP A 533 3.29 1.63 24.80
C ASP A 533 3.66 0.44 25.69
N TYR A 534 4.68 -0.31 25.29
CA TYR A 534 5.16 -1.48 26.00
C TYR A 534 6.49 -1.22 26.69
N LEU A 535 6.74 -1.92 27.77
CA LEU A 535 8.04 -2.04 28.40
C LEU A 535 8.89 -2.96 27.53
N SER A 536 9.75 -2.37 26.70
CA SER A 536 10.63 -3.13 25.81
C SER A 536 11.99 -3.34 26.45
N GLY A 537 12.34 -4.61 26.69
CA GLY A 537 13.64 -5.01 27.14
C GLY A 537 13.85 -4.98 28.66
N ARG A 538 15.03 -5.41 29.06
CA ARG A 538 15.44 -5.69 30.45
C ARG A 538 15.42 -4.46 31.37
N HIS A 539 15.55 -3.29 30.78
CA HIS A 539 15.66 -2.00 31.50
C HIS A 539 14.50 -1.06 31.23
N GLY A 540 13.38 -1.61 30.70
CA GLY A 540 12.19 -0.81 30.41
C GLY A 540 11.69 0.01 31.59
N VAL A 541 11.79 -0.52 32.80
CA VAL A 541 11.38 0.19 34.03
C VAL A 541 12.32 1.37 34.37
N LEU A 542 13.60 1.27 34.05
CA LEU A 542 14.60 2.27 34.39
C LEU A 542 14.70 3.42 33.37
N GLY A 543 14.18 3.25 32.17
CA GLY A 543 14.19 4.27 31.10
C GLY A 543 13.00 5.20 31.10
N HIS A 544 12.12 5.16 32.07
CA HIS A 544 10.82 5.83 32.06
C HIS A 544 10.68 7.05 32.96
N GLU A 545 11.77 7.60 33.44
CA GLU A 545 11.75 9.00 33.87
C GLU A 545 11.60 9.88 32.61
N ARG A 546 10.37 10.15 32.23
CA ARG A 546 10.00 11.05 31.12
C ARG A 546 9.60 12.41 31.66
#